data_37e7e71613fcc49acd4a4e7f55bdf1ca
#
_entry.id   37e7e71613fcc49acd4a4e7f55bdf1ca
#
_cell.length_a   1.000
_cell.length_b   1.000
_cell.length_c   1.000
_cell.angle_alpha   90.00
_cell.angle_beta   90.00
_cell.angle_gamma   90.00
#
_symmetry.space_group_name_H-M   'P 1'
#
loop_
_entity.id
_entity.type
_entity.pdbx_description
1 polymer ?
#
loop_
_entity_poly.entity_id
_entity_poly.type
_entity_poly.pdbx_seq_one_letter_code
_entity_poly.pdbx_strand_id
1 'polypeptide(L)'
;MFLPGAVLPAQRAYGALIEALGPDVDSAAKDLELYVGEDPPPGWSLDTEVEGVLREADARGWATFHLAGYSGGGAAALAFAAGHPERLLSLSLFEPAWAGTWDWSPAHTLVWEEHDALEALPASQFMPAFMRLAVKPDVVLPPPAGDPPPWMAKRPAGIVAFLKNFRIYDLDRARLASFDRPVLFVLGGLSNPDIYGETGARLSTVFPDYRLEVFEARHHFDPPHRIEPDRLAGLLRVHWDRAESRRRADLR
;
A
#
# COMPACT_ATOMS: atom_id res chain seq x y z
N MET A 1 6.59 4.94 9.42
CA MET A 1 6.45 3.47 9.26
C MET A 1 6.07 3.14 7.82
N PHE A 2 6.58 2.04 7.26
CA PHE A 2 6.33 1.59 5.88
C PHE A 2 5.75 0.17 5.87
N LEU A 3 4.61 -0.01 5.20
CA LEU A 3 3.94 -1.31 5.02
C LEU A 3 4.11 -1.80 3.58
N PRO A 4 4.67 -3.00 3.35
CA PRO A 4 4.91 -3.53 2.02
C PRO A 4 3.62 -4.02 1.36
N GLY A 5 3.72 -4.28 0.05
CA GLY A 5 2.70 -5.04 -0.65
C GLY A 5 2.72 -6.54 -0.34
N ALA A 6 1.76 -7.26 -0.91
CA ALA A 6 1.61 -8.70 -0.68
C ALA A 6 2.76 -9.56 -1.24
N VAL A 7 3.68 -9.02 -2.04
CA VAL A 7 4.70 -9.83 -2.73
C VAL A 7 6.05 -9.83 -2.02
N LEU A 8 6.60 -8.68 -1.64
CA LEU A 8 7.93 -8.59 -1.05
C LEU A 8 7.91 -8.47 0.47
N PRO A 9 8.85 -9.08 1.20
CA PRO A 9 9.11 -8.75 2.59
C PRO A 9 9.48 -7.26 2.74
N ALA A 10 9.15 -6.65 3.88
CA ALA A 10 9.27 -5.22 4.13
C ALA A 10 10.69 -4.67 3.89
N GLN A 11 11.71 -5.37 4.39
CA GLN A 11 13.10 -4.95 4.20
C GLN A 11 13.53 -4.97 2.72
N ARG A 12 13.02 -5.92 1.93
CA ARG A 12 13.31 -5.98 0.48
C ARG A 12 12.52 -4.92 -0.29
N ALA A 13 11.34 -4.56 0.19
CA ALA A 13 10.54 -3.53 -0.42
C ALA A 13 11.11 -2.12 -0.18
N TYR A 14 11.55 -1.83 1.05
CA TYR A 14 11.86 -0.47 1.47
C TYR A 14 13.33 -0.20 1.82
N GLY A 15 14.21 -1.20 1.76
CA GLY A 15 15.61 -1.02 2.14
C GLY A 15 16.29 0.16 1.41
N ALA A 16 16.11 0.27 0.10
CA ALA A 16 16.67 1.37 -0.69
C ALA A 16 16.08 2.75 -0.31
N LEU A 17 14.77 2.81 -0.04
CA LEU A 17 14.13 4.05 0.39
C LEU A 17 14.59 4.48 1.79
N ILE A 18 14.74 3.53 2.72
CA ILE A 18 15.23 3.81 4.08
C ILE A 18 16.69 4.32 4.03
N GLU A 19 17.50 3.73 3.17
CA GLU A 19 18.88 4.21 2.93
C GLU A 19 18.89 5.64 2.36
N ALA A 20 18.03 5.93 1.38
CA ALA A 20 17.88 7.27 0.80
C ALA A 20 17.32 8.31 1.79
N LEU A 21 16.49 7.88 2.74
CA LEU A 21 16.01 8.74 3.83
C LEU A 21 17.13 9.06 4.85
N GLY A 22 18.16 8.24 4.97
CA GLY A 22 19.29 8.46 5.84
C GLY A 22 19.00 8.25 7.33
N PRO A 23 20.05 8.37 8.17
CA PRO A 23 19.99 8.00 9.59
C PRO A 23 19.28 9.01 10.49
N ASP A 24 19.01 10.21 9.99
CA ASP A 24 18.28 11.26 10.71
C ASP A 24 16.76 11.07 10.71
N VAL A 25 16.24 10.09 9.95
CA VAL A 25 14.86 9.70 9.94
C VAL A 25 14.68 8.38 10.71
N ASP A 26 14.02 8.44 11.88
CA ASP A 26 13.63 7.22 12.60
C ASP A 26 12.55 6.48 11.80
N SER A 27 12.95 5.46 11.06
CA SER A 27 12.10 4.74 10.11
C SER A 27 12.03 3.24 10.39
N ALA A 28 10.90 2.64 10.10
CA ALA A 28 10.67 1.20 10.19
C ALA A 28 9.92 0.68 8.98
N ALA A 29 10.42 -0.41 8.40
CA ALA A 29 9.67 -1.24 7.47
C ALA A 29 9.15 -2.47 8.23
N LYS A 30 7.82 -2.57 8.34
CA LYS A 30 7.14 -3.61 9.08
C LYS A 30 6.53 -4.64 8.12
N ASP A 31 6.85 -5.91 8.31
CA ASP A 31 6.18 -6.98 7.56
C ASP A 31 4.69 -7.07 7.90
N LEU A 32 3.89 -7.53 6.94
CA LEU A 32 2.47 -7.76 7.15
C LEU A 32 2.25 -8.96 8.10
N GLU A 33 1.31 -8.83 9.02
CA GLU A 33 0.89 -9.90 9.94
C GLU A 33 0.42 -11.14 9.16
N LEU A 34 -0.11 -10.93 7.97
CA LEU A 34 -0.52 -11.97 7.02
C LEU A 34 0.57 -13.04 6.78
N TYR A 35 1.85 -12.68 6.95
CA TYR A 35 2.99 -13.56 6.60
C TYR A 35 3.84 -13.98 7.80
N VAL A 36 3.37 -13.76 9.02
CA VAL A 36 4.09 -14.16 10.24
C VAL A 36 4.20 -15.69 10.35
N GLY A 37 3.16 -16.44 9.96
CA GLY A 37 3.12 -17.90 9.96
C GLY A 37 3.50 -18.53 8.60
N GLU A 38 3.25 -19.84 8.46
CA GLU A 38 3.35 -20.55 7.17
C GLU A 38 2.16 -20.26 6.26
N ASP A 39 0.97 -20.19 6.81
CA ASP A 39 -0.30 -19.83 6.16
C ASP A 39 -0.81 -18.50 6.71
N PRO A 40 -1.74 -17.83 6.00
CA PRO A 40 -2.44 -16.70 6.58
C PRO A 40 -3.03 -17.07 7.96
N PRO A 41 -2.86 -16.22 9.00
CA PRO A 41 -3.40 -16.52 10.32
C PRO A 41 -4.91 -16.77 10.27
N PRO A 42 -5.45 -17.75 11.03
CA PRO A 42 -6.90 -17.97 11.10
C PRO A 42 -7.63 -16.69 11.52
N GLY A 43 -8.68 -16.32 10.76
CA GLY A 43 -9.44 -15.10 11.02
C GLY A 43 -8.70 -13.80 10.70
N TRP A 44 -7.59 -13.86 9.96
CA TRP A 44 -6.89 -12.67 9.51
C TRP A 44 -7.83 -11.70 8.75
N SER A 45 -7.69 -10.42 9.04
CA SER A 45 -8.36 -9.32 8.35
C SER A 45 -7.43 -8.09 8.30
N LEU A 46 -7.88 -7.02 7.65
CA LEU A 46 -7.17 -5.74 7.73
C LEU A 46 -7.07 -5.20 9.17
N ASP A 47 -7.98 -5.56 10.08
CA ASP A 47 -7.86 -5.20 11.49
C ASP A 47 -6.66 -5.86 12.14
N THR A 48 -6.29 -7.07 11.74
CA THR A 48 -5.05 -7.72 12.20
C THR A 48 -3.81 -6.93 11.81
N GLU A 49 -3.80 -6.36 10.60
CA GLU A 49 -2.72 -5.47 10.16
C GLU A 49 -2.73 -4.15 10.94
N VAL A 50 -3.91 -3.56 11.21
CA VAL A 50 -4.07 -2.35 12.02
C VAL A 50 -3.50 -2.56 13.43
N GLU A 51 -3.86 -3.66 14.09
CA GLU A 51 -3.30 -4.03 15.40
C GLU A 51 -1.78 -4.21 15.34
N GLY A 52 -1.27 -4.81 14.27
CA GLY A 52 0.16 -4.98 14.04
C GLY A 52 0.90 -3.64 13.92
N VAL A 53 0.31 -2.66 13.25
CA VAL A 53 0.86 -1.29 13.14
C VAL A 53 0.87 -0.61 14.51
N LEU A 54 -0.20 -0.73 15.30
CA LEU A 54 -0.28 -0.19 16.65
C LEU A 54 0.82 -0.78 17.54
N ARG A 55 0.95 -2.12 17.57
CA ARG A 55 1.97 -2.81 18.36
C ARG A 55 3.39 -2.34 18.02
N GLU A 56 3.70 -2.20 16.73
CA GLU A 56 5.01 -1.74 16.27
C GLU A 56 5.27 -0.28 16.68
N ALA A 57 4.27 0.61 16.49
CA ALA A 57 4.38 2.01 16.89
C ALA A 57 4.58 2.15 18.41
N ASP A 58 3.81 1.42 19.21
CA ASP A 58 3.90 1.45 20.67
C ASP A 58 5.24 0.88 21.19
N ALA A 59 5.73 -0.21 20.58
CA ALA A 59 7.04 -0.78 20.91
C ALA A 59 8.20 0.20 20.64
N ARG A 60 8.02 1.13 19.67
CA ARG A 60 8.99 2.20 19.36
C ARG A 60 8.76 3.49 20.15
N GLY A 61 7.71 3.56 20.96
CA GLY A 61 7.33 4.79 21.67
C GLY A 61 6.78 5.89 20.75
N TRP A 62 6.32 5.56 19.54
CA TRP A 62 5.76 6.53 18.59
C TRP A 62 4.30 6.82 18.92
N ALA A 63 4.05 7.88 19.68
CA ALA A 63 2.68 8.32 19.97
C ALA A 63 1.96 8.77 18.71
N THR A 64 2.67 9.43 17.79
CA THR A 64 2.20 9.82 16.45
C THR A 64 3.33 9.59 15.44
N PHE A 65 2.97 9.25 14.20
CA PHE A 65 3.94 8.93 13.16
C PHE A 65 3.39 9.18 11.75
N HIS A 66 4.27 9.17 10.76
CA HIS A 66 3.91 9.11 9.35
C HIS A 66 3.75 7.66 8.92
N LEU A 67 2.65 7.34 8.25
CA LEU A 67 2.40 6.00 7.73
C LEU A 67 2.45 6.00 6.21
N ALA A 68 3.20 5.07 5.65
CA ALA A 68 3.23 4.82 4.21
C ALA A 68 2.89 3.37 3.92
N GLY A 69 2.01 3.13 2.95
CA GLY A 69 1.62 1.78 2.56
C GLY A 69 1.61 1.59 1.05
N TYR A 70 2.14 0.46 0.59
CA TYR A 70 2.15 0.07 -0.81
C TYR A 70 1.23 -1.13 -1.05
N SER A 71 0.41 -1.11 -2.10
CA SER A 71 -0.42 -2.24 -2.52
C SER A 71 -1.30 -2.78 -1.38
N GLY A 72 -1.15 -4.04 -0.96
CA GLY A 72 -1.85 -4.59 0.21
C GLY A 72 -1.59 -3.81 1.50
N GLY A 73 -0.34 -3.38 1.74
CA GLY A 73 -0.01 -2.49 2.86
C GLY A 73 -0.64 -1.11 2.73
N GLY A 74 -0.94 -0.66 1.50
CA GLY A 74 -1.72 0.56 1.24
C GLY A 74 -3.18 0.42 1.69
N ALA A 75 -3.80 -0.74 1.47
CA ALA A 75 -5.14 -1.04 1.98
C ALA A 75 -5.15 -1.08 3.53
N ALA A 76 -4.13 -1.71 4.14
CA ALA A 76 -3.96 -1.71 5.60
C ALA A 76 -3.75 -0.29 6.16
N ALA A 77 -2.99 0.56 5.45
CA ALA A 77 -2.78 1.96 5.85
C ALA A 77 -4.07 2.78 5.77
N LEU A 78 -4.95 2.53 4.81
CA LEU A 78 -6.29 3.14 4.75
C LEU A 78 -7.17 2.68 5.90
N ALA A 79 -7.18 1.38 6.22
CA ALA A 79 -7.91 0.85 7.37
C ALA A 79 -7.38 1.46 8.68
N PHE A 80 -6.06 1.60 8.83
CA PHE A 80 -5.45 2.28 9.98
C PHE A 80 -5.88 3.74 10.08
N ALA A 81 -5.86 4.50 8.98
CA ALA A 81 -6.26 5.90 8.96
C ALA A 81 -7.75 6.09 9.32
N ALA A 82 -8.60 5.15 8.92
CA ALA A 82 -10.01 5.15 9.34
C ALA A 82 -10.19 4.80 10.81
N GLY A 83 -9.40 3.84 11.34
CA GLY A 83 -9.50 3.38 12.73
C GLY A 83 -8.84 4.31 13.75
N HIS A 84 -7.66 4.83 13.41
CA HIS A 84 -6.75 5.55 14.32
C HIS A 84 -6.18 6.83 13.72
N PRO A 85 -7.02 7.77 13.20
CA PRO A 85 -6.55 8.99 12.56
C PRO A 85 -5.68 9.86 13.48
N GLU A 86 -5.92 9.83 14.78
CA GLU A 86 -5.18 10.59 15.80
C GLU A 86 -3.71 10.15 15.95
N ARG A 87 -3.38 8.93 15.54
CA ARG A 87 -2.02 8.39 15.58
C ARG A 87 -1.18 8.86 14.37
N LEU A 88 -1.80 9.42 13.34
CA LEU A 88 -1.11 9.79 12.11
C LEU A 88 -0.80 11.28 12.03
N LEU A 89 0.42 11.61 11.61
CA LEU A 89 0.84 12.93 11.19
C LEU A 89 0.53 13.16 9.72
N SER A 90 0.72 12.13 8.89
CA SER A 90 0.36 12.11 7.47
C SER A 90 0.20 10.67 6.98
N LEU A 91 -0.42 10.52 5.82
CA LEU A 91 -0.60 9.26 5.12
C LEU A 91 0.04 9.31 3.74
N SER A 92 0.82 8.30 3.37
CA SER A 92 1.36 8.13 2.02
C SER A 92 0.88 6.81 1.43
N LEU A 93 0.20 6.86 0.30
CA LEU A 93 -0.41 5.71 -0.36
C LEU A 93 0.31 5.46 -1.69
N PHE A 94 1.02 4.35 -1.78
CA PHE A 94 1.69 3.95 -3.01
C PHE A 94 0.83 2.88 -3.68
N GLU A 95 -0.07 3.29 -4.57
CA GLU A 95 -0.97 2.40 -5.30
C GLU A 95 -1.64 1.35 -4.38
N PRO A 96 -2.47 1.76 -3.41
CA PRO A 96 -3.16 0.80 -2.55
C PRO A 96 -3.96 -0.19 -3.39
N ALA A 97 -3.89 -1.48 -3.02
CA ALA A 97 -4.55 -2.56 -3.76
C ALA A 97 -6.07 -2.48 -3.69
N TRP A 98 -6.61 -1.77 -2.72
CA TRP A 98 -8.04 -1.60 -2.48
C TRP A 98 -8.29 -0.37 -1.61
N ALA A 99 -9.42 0.28 -1.79
CA ALA A 99 -9.79 1.51 -1.10
C ALA A 99 -11.28 1.57 -0.70
N GLY A 100 -11.85 0.43 -0.38
CA GLY A 100 -13.26 0.32 -0.02
C GLY A 100 -14.18 -0.01 -1.20
N THR A 101 -15.46 -0.16 -0.89
CA THR A 101 -16.51 -0.43 -1.88
C THR A 101 -17.05 0.88 -2.43
N TRP A 102 -17.03 1.01 -3.75
CA TRP A 102 -17.52 2.17 -4.49
C TRP A 102 -18.49 1.72 -5.59
N ASP A 103 -19.13 2.70 -6.21
CA ASP A 103 -19.72 2.54 -7.54
C ASP A 103 -18.61 2.61 -8.59
N TRP A 104 -17.85 1.50 -8.70
CA TRP A 104 -16.70 1.39 -9.56
C TRP A 104 -17.08 1.40 -11.04
N SER A 105 -16.19 1.86 -11.91
CA SER A 105 -16.40 1.77 -13.35
C SER A 105 -16.51 0.32 -13.82
N PRO A 106 -17.17 0.06 -14.98
CA PRO A 106 -17.20 -1.28 -15.56
C PRO A 106 -15.80 -1.86 -15.83
N ALA A 107 -14.84 -1.02 -16.20
CA ALA A 107 -13.47 -1.44 -16.44
C ALA A 107 -12.80 -1.91 -15.14
N HIS A 108 -12.94 -1.16 -14.05
CA HIS A 108 -12.46 -1.57 -12.72
C HIS A 108 -13.10 -2.89 -12.27
N THR A 109 -14.42 -3.01 -12.44
CA THR A 109 -15.16 -4.22 -12.05
C THR A 109 -14.65 -5.44 -12.82
N LEU A 110 -14.42 -5.30 -14.13
CA LEU A 110 -13.88 -6.39 -14.95
C LEU A 110 -12.52 -6.87 -14.46
N VAL A 111 -11.61 -5.95 -14.11
CA VAL A 111 -10.28 -6.34 -13.58
C VAL A 111 -10.41 -7.06 -12.24
N TRP A 112 -11.40 -6.69 -11.41
CA TRP A 112 -11.67 -7.41 -10.16
C TRP A 112 -12.25 -8.81 -10.39
N GLU A 113 -13.07 -9.02 -11.41
CA GLU A 113 -13.53 -10.35 -11.82
C GLU A 113 -12.35 -11.24 -12.27
N GLU A 114 -11.37 -10.64 -12.98
CA GLU A 114 -10.13 -11.34 -13.34
C GLU A 114 -9.28 -11.69 -12.11
N HIS A 115 -9.21 -10.82 -11.10
CA HIS A 115 -8.55 -11.13 -9.81
C HIS A 115 -9.22 -12.31 -9.10
N ASP A 116 -10.56 -12.40 -9.11
CA ASP A 116 -11.27 -13.53 -8.51
C ASP A 116 -10.97 -14.85 -9.23
N ALA A 117 -10.78 -14.80 -10.54
CA ALA A 117 -10.45 -15.97 -11.32
C ALA A 117 -9.04 -16.54 -11.01
N LEU A 118 -8.16 -15.76 -10.37
CA LEU A 118 -6.79 -16.20 -10.05
C LEU A 118 -6.77 -17.45 -9.17
N GLU A 119 -7.70 -17.59 -8.22
CA GLU A 119 -7.73 -18.72 -7.29
C GLU A 119 -7.90 -20.07 -8.01
N ALA A 120 -8.53 -20.08 -9.19
CA ALA A 120 -8.72 -21.27 -10.00
C ALA A 120 -7.50 -21.64 -10.86
N LEU A 121 -6.47 -20.79 -10.93
CA LEU A 121 -5.31 -21.01 -11.78
C LEU A 121 -4.34 -22.04 -11.15
N PRO A 122 -3.64 -22.81 -11.98
CA PRO A 122 -2.48 -23.58 -11.53
C PRO A 122 -1.45 -22.68 -10.84
N ALA A 123 -0.79 -23.18 -9.79
CA ALA A 123 0.18 -22.40 -8.98
C ALA A 123 1.26 -21.71 -9.82
N SER A 124 1.72 -22.36 -10.91
CA SER A 124 2.72 -21.79 -11.83
C SER A 124 2.20 -20.60 -12.66
N GLN A 125 0.89 -20.45 -12.80
CA GLN A 125 0.25 -19.40 -13.57
C GLN A 125 -0.25 -18.25 -12.69
N PHE A 126 -0.45 -18.47 -11.40
CA PHE A 126 -1.03 -17.51 -10.47
C PHE A 126 -0.25 -16.18 -10.45
N MET A 127 1.04 -16.22 -10.11
CA MET A 127 1.85 -15.00 -9.98
C MET A 127 2.02 -14.24 -11.30
N PRO A 128 2.30 -14.90 -12.45
CA PRO A 128 2.33 -14.21 -13.73
C PRO A 128 1.01 -13.51 -14.08
N ALA A 129 -0.13 -14.18 -13.87
CA ALA A 129 -1.45 -13.61 -14.12
C ALA A 129 -1.73 -12.42 -13.18
N PHE A 130 -1.52 -12.59 -11.87
CA PHE A 130 -1.65 -11.53 -10.88
C PHE A 130 -0.84 -10.29 -11.24
N MET A 131 0.43 -10.48 -11.62
CA MET A 131 1.30 -9.36 -12.01
C MET A 131 0.82 -8.67 -13.28
N ARG A 132 0.25 -9.42 -14.23
CA ARG A 132 -0.25 -8.85 -15.49
C ARG A 132 -1.41 -7.88 -15.27
N LEU A 133 -2.30 -8.16 -14.33
CA LEU A 133 -3.45 -7.32 -14.01
C LEU A 133 -3.07 -5.93 -13.48
N ALA A 134 -1.90 -5.80 -12.87
CA ALA A 134 -1.49 -4.58 -12.20
C ALA A 134 -0.79 -3.55 -13.10
N VAL A 135 -0.56 -3.83 -14.37
CA VAL A 135 0.19 -2.97 -15.29
C VAL A 135 -0.57 -2.75 -16.58
N LYS A 136 -0.26 -1.68 -17.33
CA LYS A 136 -0.83 -1.44 -18.66
C LYS A 136 -0.58 -2.60 -19.64
N PRO A 137 -1.45 -2.84 -20.62
CA PRO A 137 -1.34 -3.97 -21.54
C PRO A 137 -0.02 -4.04 -22.33
N ASP A 138 0.58 -2.90 -22.64
CA ASP A 138 1.81 -2.74 -23.42
C ASP A 138 3.09 -2.89 -22.59
N VAL A 139 2.98 -2.94 -21.25
CA VAL A 139 4.14 -3.14 -20.37
C VAL A 139 4.61 -4.60 -20.45
N VAL A 140 5.88 -4.78 -20.79
CA VAL A 140 6.52 -6.10 -20.79
C VAL A 140 7.12 -6.35 -19.42
N LEU A 141 6.55 -7.31 -18.68
CA LEU A 141 7.12 -7.77 -17.42
C LEU A 141 8.29 -8.73 -17.69
N PRO A 142 9.42 -8.56 -17.00
CA PRO A 142 10.53 -9.48 -17.17
C PRO A 142 10.14 -10.89 -16.71
N PRO A 143 10.67 -11.94 -17.36
CA PRO A 143 10.46 -13.30 -16.90
C PRO A 143 11.07 -13.49 -15.49
N PRO A 144 10.57 -14.43 -14.69
CA PRO A 144 11.17 -14.78 -13.41
C PRO A 144 12.65 -15.10 -13.57
N ALA A 145 13.50 -14.49 -12.74
CA ALA A 145 14.93 -14.76 -12.73
C ALA A 145 15.24 -15.88 -11.73
N GLY A 146 15.52 -17.08 -12.22
CA GLY A 146 15.90 -18.25 -11.42
C GLY A 146 14.74 -18.83 -10.59
N ASP A 147 15.10 -19.70 -9.63
CA ASP A 147 14.14 -20.33 -8.74
C ASP A 147 13.54 -19.31 -7.75
N PRO A 148 12.22 -19.38 -7.48
CA PRO A 148 11.60 -18.48 -6.55
C PRO A 148 12.17 -18.68 -5.12
N PRO A 149 12.46 -17.60 -4.39
CA PRO A 149 12.94 -17.72 -3.03
C PRO A 149 11.88 -18.36 -2.11
N PRO A 150 12.29 -19.05 -1.01
CA PRO A 150 11.36 -19.80 -0.15
C PRO A 150 10.14 -19.00 0.34
N TRP A 151 10.32 -17.72 0.66
CA TRP A 151 9.22 -16.85 1.10
C TRP A 151 8.16 -16.60 0.02
N MET A 152 8.47 -16.82 -1.26
CA MET A 152 7.51 -16.65 -2.37
C MET A 152 6.38 -17.68 -2.32
N ALA A 153 6.63 -18.86 -1.76
CA ALA A 153 5.63 -19.93 -1.68
C ALA A 153 4.35 -19.53 -0.92
N LYS A 154 4.46 -18.59 0.03
CA LYS A 154 3.32 -18.09 0.82
C LYS A 154 2.48 -17.04 0.08
N ARG A 155 3.02 -16.42 -0.97
CA ARG A 155 2.43 -15.22 -1.57
C ARG A 155 1.08 -15.45 -2.24
N PRO A 156 0.87 -16.52 -3.02
CA PRO A 156 -0.44 -16.80 -3.59
C PRO A 156 -1.56 -16.89 -2.53
N ALA A 157 -1.34 -17.65 -1.46
CA ALA A 157 -2.32 -17.78 -0.37
C ALA A 157 -2.61 -16.44 0.33
N GLY A 158 -1.57 -15.64 0.57
CA GLY A 158 -1.73 -14.29 1.14
C GLY A 158 -2.47 -13.33 0.23
N ILE A 159 -2.21 -13.36 -1.08
CA ILE A 159 -2.93 -12.54 -2.06
C ILE A 159 -4.42 -12.93 -2.08
N VAL A 160 -4.72 -14.24 -2.09
CA VAL A 160 -6.10 -14.73 -2.03
C VAL A 160 -6.79 -14.29 -0.73
N ALA A 161 -6.08 -14.31 0.41
CA ALA A 161 -6.63 -13.84 1.69
C ALA A 161 -6.97 -12.34 1.63
N PHE A 162 -6.12 -11.50 1.02
CA PHE A 162 -6.43 -10.08 0.77
C PHE A 162 -7.68 -9.94 -0.09
N LEU A 163 -7.75 -10.60 -1.24
CA LEU A 163 -8.88 -10.50 -2.16
C LEU A 163 -10.20 -10.88 -1.48
N LYS A 164 -10.21 -11.97 -0.69
CA LYS A 164 -11.38 -12.39 0.10
C LYS A 164 -11.76 -11.35 1.16
N ASN A 165 -10.77 -10.78 1.87
CA ASN A 165 -11.05 -9.78 2.88
C ASN A 165 -11.58 -8.47 2.28
N PHE A 166 -11.05 -8.00 1.14
CA PHE A 166 -11.52 -6.80 0.46
C PHE A 166 -13.00 -6.85 0.07
N ARG A 167 -13.58 -8.04 -0.11
CA ARG A 167 -15.00 -8.20 -0.44
C ARG A 167 -15.93 -8.03 0.74
N ILE A 168 -15.44 -8.22 1.94
CA ILE A 168 -16.26 -8.23 3.16
C ILE A 168 -15.87 -7.14 4.15
N TYR A 169 -14.70 -6.52 3.98
CA TYR A 169 -14.22 -5.49 4.89
C TYR A 169 -14.97 -4.18 4.66
N ASP A 170 -15.52 -3.61 5.73
CA ASP A 170 -16.23 -2.33 5.70
C ASP A 170 -15.25 -1.19 6.05
N LEU A 171 -14.66 -0.58 5.01
CA LEU A 171 -13.79 0.58 5.19
C LEU A 171 -14.65 1.84 5.41
N ASP A 172 -14.58 2.41 6.61
CA ASP A 172 -15.34 3.60 6.99
C ASP A 172 -14.87 4.85 6.22
N ARG A 173 -15.54 5.10 5.10
CA ARG A 173 -15.24 6.25 4.23
C ARG A 173 -15.57 7.58 4.89
N ALA A 174 -16.55 7.66 5.78
CA ALA A 174 -16.89 8.90 6.47
C ALA A 174 -15.75 9.30 7.41
N ARG A 175 -15.12 8.33 8.07
CA ARG A 175 -13.92 8.59 8.89
C ARG A 175 -12.73 9.01 8.03
N LEU A 176 -12.52 8.40 6.86
CA LEU A 176 -11.49 8.85 5.92
C LEU A 176 -11.76 10.27 5.43
N ALA A 177 -13.01 10.64 5.16
CA ALA A 177 -13.38 12.01 4.76
C ALA A 177 -13.14 13.05 5.87
N SER A 178 -13.13 12.64 7.12
CA SER A 178 -12.78 13.47 8.27
C SER A 178 -11.27 13.50 8.58
N PHE A 179 -10.46 12.73 7.87
CA PHE A 179 -9.01 12.72 8.03
C PHE A 179 -8.41 13.99 7.44
N ASP A 180 -8.11 14.96 8.28
CA ASP A 180 -7.67 16.32 7.92
C ASP A 180 -6.14 16.45 7.73
N ARG A 181 -5.38 15.37 7.92
CA ARG A 181 -3.93 15.34 7.75
C ARG A 181 -3.54 15.22 6.27
N PRO A 182 -2.33 15.69 5.90
CA PRO A 182 -1.88 15.55 4.51
C PRO A 182 -1.85 14.10 4.02
N VAL A 183 -2.36 13.87 2.81
CA VAL A 183 -2.33 12.60 2.10
C VAL A 183 -1.54 12.76 0.80
N LEU A 184 -0.55 11.90 0.61
CA LEU A 184 0.22 11.77 -0.64
C LEU A 184 -0.14 10.46 -1.32
N PHE A 185 -0.66 10.53 -2.54
CA PHE A 185 -0.85 9.36 -3.40
C PHE A 185 0.25 9.31 -4.44
N VAL A 186 0.95 8.19 -4.54
CA VAL A 186 1.99 7.94 -5.53
C VAL A 186 1.50 6.93 -6.55
N LEU A 187 1.52 7.31 -7.83
CA LEU A 187 1.01 6.52 -8.95
C LEU A 187 2.14 6.25 -9.96
N GLY A 188 2.26 5.02 -10.42
CA GLY A 188 3.09 4.67 -11.57
C GLY A 188 2.36 4.96 -12.88
N GLY A 189 2.97 5.74 -13.78
CA GLY A 189 2.39 6.08 -15.08
C GLY A 189 2.14 4.88 -15.99
N LEU A 190 2.77 3.75 -15.72
CA LEU A 190 2.63 2.48 -16.45
C LEU A 190 1.81 1.42 -15.68
N SER A 191 1.29 1.75 -14.50
CA SER A 191 0.36 0.90 -13.75
C SER A 191 -1.00 0.84 -14.42
N ASN A 192 -1.79 -0.20 -14.11
CA ASN A 192 -3.13 -0.34 -14.65
C ASN A 192 -4.02 0.84 -14.21
N PRO A 193 -4.49 1.69 -15.16
CA PRO A 193 -5.27 2.88 -14.85
C PRO A 193 -6.66 2.55 -14.30
N ASP A 194 -7.23 1.40 -14.71
CA ASP A 194 -8.58 0.98 -14.30
C ASP A 194 -8.62 0.54 -12.82
N ILE A 195 -7.45 0.23 -12.24
CA ILE A 195 -7.31 -0.04 -10.81
C ILE A 195 -6.76 1.20 -10.10
N TYR A 196 -5.46 1.48 -10.31
CA TYR A 196 -4.73 2.45 -9.47
C TYR A 196 -5.06 3.89 -9.84
N GLY A 197 -5.31 4.17 -11.11
CA GLY A 197 -5.76 5.49 -11.59
C GLY A 197 -7.14 5.83 -11.01
N GLU A 198 -8.11 4.92 -11.16
CA GLU A 198 -9.45 5.13 -10.62
C GLU A 198 -9.44 5.20 -9.08
N THR A 199 -8.68 4.33 -8.40
CA THR A 199 -8.51 4.39 -6.94
C THR A 199 -7.98 5.75 -6.50
N GLY A 200 -6.95 6.28 -7.16
CA GLY A 200 -6.41 7.61 -6.87
C GLY A 200 -7.44 8.73 -7.09
N ALA A 201 -8.18 8.65 -8.19
CA ALA A 201 -9.25 9.60 -8.49
C ALA A 201 -10.38 9.56 -7.45
N ARG A 202 -10.81 8.38 -7.01
CA ARG A 202 -11.82 8.23 -5.95
C ARG A 202 -11.33 8.78 -4.60
N LEU A 203 -10.12 8.43 -4.19
CA LEU A 203 -9.54 8.91 -2.93
C LEU A 203 -9.33 10.43 -2.92
N SER A 204 -9.07 11.07 -4.08
CA SER A 204 -8.98 12.52 -4.17
C SER A 204 -10.29 13.24 -3.85
N THR A 205 -11.43 12.57 -3.94
CA THR A 205 -12.75 13.11 -3.56
C THR A 205 -13.07 12.90 -2.08
N VAL A 206 -12.29 12.07 -1.38
CA VAL A 206 -12.49 11.75 0.04
C VAL A 206 -11.62 12.60 0.94
N PHE A 207 -10.32 12.65 0.65
CA PHE A 207 -9.36 13.33 1.52
C PHE A 207 -9.34 14.85 1.27
N PRO A 208 -9.59 15.68 2.30
CA PRO A 208 -9.59 17.15 2.16
C PRO A 208 -8.23 17.72 1.75
N ASP A 209 -7.14 17.09 2.17
CA ASP A 209 -5.76 17.50 1.88
C ASP A 209 -5.02 16.40 1.12
N TYR A 210 -5.33 16.25 -0.16
CA TYR A 210 -4.83 15.21 -1.04
C TYR A 210 -3.88 15.76 -2.10
N ARG A 211 -2.77 15.06 -2.33
CA ARG A 211 -1.82 15.32 -3.40
C ARG A 211 -1.53 14.05 -4.17
N LEU A 212 -1.59 14.13 -5.50
CA LEU A 212 -1.16 13.08 -6.42
C LEU A 212 0.24 13.40 -6.95
N GLU A 213 1.13 12.40 -6.94
CA GLU A 213 2.42 12.44 -7.61
C GLU A 213 2.53 11.25 -8.57
N VAL A 214 2.87 11.51 -9.85
CA VAL A 214 3.00 10.48 -10.88
C VAL A 214 4.47 10.24 -11.20
N PHE A 215 4.85 8.97 -11.21
CA PHE A 215 6.14 8.49 -11.68
C PHE A 215 5.94 7.85 -13.05
N GLU A 216 6.09 8.64 -14.10
CA GLU A 216 5.65 8.33 -15.48
C GLU A 216 6.23 7.01 -16.03
N ALA A 217 7.50 6.70 -15.69
CA ALA A 217 8.19 5.51 -16.18
C ALA A 217 8.11 4.31 -15.22
N ARG A 218 7.27 4.38 -14.18
CA ARG A 218 7.15 3.32 -13.17
C ARG A 218 5.81 2.61 -13.30
N HIS A 219 5.77 1.36 -12.83
CA HIS A 219 4.55 0.57 -12.71
C HIS A 219 4.52 -0.17 -11.36
N HIS A 220 3.41 -0.80 -11.06
CA HIS A 220 3.15 -1.43 -9.77
C HIS A 220 4.28 -2.37 -9.29
N PHE A 221 4.87 -3.18 -10.17
CA PHE A 221 5.96 -4.10 -9.81
C PHE A 221 7.37 -3.53 -10.01
N ASP A 222 7.46 -2.28 -10.48
CA ASP A 222 8.68 -1.49 -10.58
C ASP A 222 8.48 -0.15 -9.83
N PRO A 223 8.12 -0.21 -8.53
CA PRO A 223 7.59 0.93 -7.80
C PRO A 223 8.68 1.95 -7.43
N PRO A 224 8.33 3.24 -7.30
CA PRO A 224 9.27 4.32 -7.00
C PRO A 224 10.12 4.09 -5.75
N HIS A 225 9.56 3.50 -4.70
CA HIS A 225 10.29 3.24 -3.45
C HIS A 225 11.47 2.26 -3.61
N ARG A 226 11.52 1.53 -4.73
CA ARG A 226 12.63 0.61 -5.05
C ARG A 226 13.55 1.16 -6.13
N ILE A 227 13.00 1.86 -7.12
CA ILE A 227 13.70 2.18 -8.37
C ILE A 227 14.14 3.66 -8.41
N GLU A 228 13.38 4.55 -7.80
CA GLU A 228 13.70 5.98 -7.69
C GLU A 228 13.66 6.42 -6.21
N PRO A 229 14.39 5.72 -5.30
CA PRO A 229 14.27 5.94 -3.86
C PRO A 229 14.65 7.37 -3.46
N ASP A 230 15.68 7.97 -4.07
CA ASP A 230 16.11 9.35 -3.75
C ASP A 230 15.03 10.38 -4.08
N ARG A 231 14.39 10.26 -5.26
CA ARG A 231 13.30 11.15 -5.65
C ARG A 231 12.11 11.00 -4.71
N LEU A 232 11.74 9.77 -4.37
CA LEU A 232 10.63 9.52 -3.44
C LEU A 232 10.98 9.98 -2.02
N ALA A 233 12.19 9.77 -1.54
CA ALA A 233 12.65 10.27 -0.24
C ALA A 233 12.54 11.80 -0.15
N GLY A 234 12.95 12.52 -1.18
CA GLY A 234 12.77 13.97 -1.26
C GLY A 234 11.31 14.42 -1.17
N LEU A 235 10.41 13.72 -1.89
CA LEU A 235 8.96 14.01 -1.84
C LEU A 235 8.36 13.72 -0.46
N LEU A 236 8.77 12.62 0.18
CA LEU A 236 8.31 12.26 1.52
C LEU A 236 8.76 13.28 2.56
N ARG A 237 10.00 13.75 2.52
CA ARG A 237 10.49 14.79 3.43
C ARG A 237 9.63 16.07 3.31
N VAL A 238 9.38 16.55 2.11
CA VAL A 238 8.51 17.73 1.89
C VAL A 238 7.09 17.49 2.41
N HIS A 239 6.56 16.29 2.20
CA HIS A 239 5.22 15.89 2.69
C HIS A 239 5.15 15.86 4.23
N TRP A 240 6.15 15.32 4.88
CA TRP A 240 6.26 15.22 6.34
C TRP A 240 6.49 16.60 6.99
N ASP A 241 7.39 17.42 6.45
CA ASP A 241 7.64 18.79 6.93
C ASP A 241 6.36 19.63 6.91
N ARG A 242 5.53 19.46 5.87
CA ARG A 242 4.23 20.12 5.78
C ARG A 242 3.28 19.68 6.89
N ALA A 243 3.20 18.36 7.14
CA ALA A 243 2.35 17.78 8.19
C ALA A 243 2.77 18.26 9.58
N GLU A 244 4.07 18.20 9.87
CA GLU A 244 4.61 18.64 11.15
C GLU A 244 4.47 20.17 11.38
N SER A 245 4.58 20.96 10.31
CA SER A 245 4.38 22.41 10.39
C SER A 245 2.93 22.77 10.74
N ARG A 246 1.95 22.06 10.17
CA ARG A 246 0.52 22.21 10.54
C ARG A 246 0.32 21.86 12.01
N ARG A 247 0.80 20.70 12.45
CA ARG A 247 0.67 20.30 13.86
C ARG A 247 1.25 21.34 14.83
N ARG A 248 2.41 21.92 14.50
CA ARG A 248 3.01 22.99 15.34
C ARG A 248 2.14 24.25 15.37
N ALA A 249 1.40 24.55 14.31
CA ALA A 249 0.48 25.69 14.28
C ALA A 249 -0.77 25.42 15.12
N ASP A 250 -1.32 24.21 15.09
CA ASP A 250 -2.51 23.80 15.83
C ASP A 250 -2.29 23.74 17.36
N LEU A 251 -1.03 23.65 17.81
CA LEU A 251 -0.64 23.61 19.24
C LEU A 251 -0.36 25.01 19.84
N ARG A 252 -0.46 26.08 19.04
CA ARG A 252 -0.25 27.49 19.47
C ARG A 252 -1.55 28.21 19.70
#